data_3aa9e3537f39c4437f7ad17fb7efdfb9
#
_entry.id   3aa9e3537f39c4437f7ad17fb7efdfb9
#
_cell.length_a   1.000
_cell.length_b   1.000
_cell.length_c   1.000
_cell.angle_alpha   90.00
_cell.angle_beta   90.00
_cell.angle_gamma   90.00
#
_symmetry.space_group_name_H-M   'P 1'
#
loop_
_entity.id
_entity.type
_entity.pdbx_description
1 polymer ?
#
loop_
_entity_poly.entity_id
_entity_poly.type
_entity_poly.pdbx_seq_one_letter_code
_entity_poly.pdbx_strand_id
1 'polypeptide(L)'
;MTDPDLRLFAATSGWEGPFQHEQVIVAAGDAEAARILAEEAFAGVRQPVCRAKMRIADLGPIAAGVVAGPLKAGDSLASAGEPVDLRCGP
;
A
#
# COMPACT_ATOMS: atom_id res chain seq x y z
N MET A 1 19.86 8.05 6.39
CA MET A 1 19.24 9.36 6.66
C MET A 1 17.74 9.24 6.47
N THR A 2 16.96 9.68 7.43
CA THR A 2 15.51 9.58 7.37
C THR A 2 14.94 10.82 6.68
N ASP A 3 14.16 10.61 5.64
CA ASP A 3 13.44 11.69 4.97
C ASP A 3 12.22 12.04 5.83
N PRO A 4 12.11 13.27 6.35
CA PRO A 4 10.98 13.63 7.21
C PRO A 4 9.64 13.61 6.48
N ASP A 5 9.66 13.61 5.15
CA ASP A 5 8.42 13.57 4.36
C ASP A 5 7.98 12.15 4.04
N LEU A 6 8.73 11.14 4.45
CA LEU A 6 8.31 9.77 4.18
C LEU A 6 7.15 9.36 5.06
N ARG A 7 6.21 8.67 4.44
CA ARG A 7 5.05 8.11 5.10
C ARG A 7 4.95 6.63 4.74
N LEU A 8 4.24 5.89 5.56
CA LEU A 8 3.97 4.49 5.28
C LEU A 8 2.64 4.35 4.56
N PHE A 9 2.62 3.49 3.56
CA PHE A 9 1.41 3.18 2.81
C PHE A 9 1.24 1.68 2.73
N ALA A 10 -0.01 1.23 2.83
CA ALA A 10 -0.36 -0.15 2.55
C ALA A 10 -1.04 -0.18 1.18
N ALA A 11 -0.61 -1.10 0.33
CA ALA A 11 -1.17 -1.20 -1.01
C ALA A 11 -1.60 -2.64 -1.28
N THR A 12 -2.69 -2.79 -2.03
CA THR A 12 -3.14 -4.10 -2.49
C THR A 12 -2.81 -4.25 -3.97
N SER A 13 -2.66 -5.52 -4.40
CA SER A 13 -2.44 -5.79 -5.82
C SER A 13 -3.71 -5.60 -6.66
N GLY A 14 -4.86 -5.71 -6.04
CA GLY A 14 -6.14 -5.68 -6.75
C GLY A 14 -6.42 -6.93 -7.56
N TRP A 15 -5.51 -7.88 -7.58
CA TRP A 15 -5.68 -9.11 -8.36
C TRP A 15 -6.58 -10.09 -7.62
N GLU A 16 -7.52 -10.66 -8.31
CA GLU A 16 -8.53 -11.55 -7.72
C GLU A 16 -8.28 -13.04 -7.96
N GLY A 17 -7.17 -13.39 -8.58
CA GLY A 17 -6.85 -14.79 -8.82
C GLY A 17 -6.40 -15.53 -7.56
N PRO A 18 -6.14 -16.82 -7.63
CA PRO A 18 -5.65 -17.59 -6.48
C PRO A 18 -4.17 -17.36 -6.23
N PHE A 19 -3.72 -17.66 -5.03
CA PHE A 19 -2.29 -17.68 -4.63
C PHE A 19 -1.63 -16.33 -4.74
N GLN A 20 -2.14 -15.39 -4.02
CA GLN A 20 -1.73 -14.01 -4.25
C GLN A 20 -0.93 -13.44 -3.11
N HIS A 21 0.04 -12.61 -3.47
CA HIS A 21 0.61 -11.65 -2.56
C HIS A 21 -0.33 -10.44 -2.61
N GLU A 22 -1.14 -10.26 -1.60
CA GLU A 22 -2.23 -9.30 -1.67
C GLU A 22 -1.84 -7.91 -1.24
N GLN A 23 -0.90 -7.79 -0.32
CA GLN A 23 -0.60 -6.51 0.29
C GLN A 23 0.89 -6.29 0.42
N VAL A 24 1.28 -5.03 0.36
CA VAL A 24 2.66 -4.62 0.59
C VAL A 24 2.64 -3.32 1.37
N ILE A 25 3.64 -3.13 2.23
CA ILE A 25 3.84 -1.88 2.93
C ILE A 25 5.04 -1.19 2.31
N VAL A 26 4.88 0.06 1.91
CA VAL A 26 5.96 0.83 1.31
C VAL A 26 6.12 2.15 2.05
N ALA A 27 7.31 2.70 2.01
CA ALA A 27 7.58 4.05 2.49
C ALA A 27 7.80 4.94 1.29
N ALA A 28 7.08 6.04 1.21
CA ALA A 28 7.14 6.93 0.08
C ALA A 28 6.74 8.34 0.50
N GLY A 29 7.06 9.31 -0.34
CA GLY A 29 6.72 10.70 -0.06
C GLY A 29 5.27 11.04 -0.37
N ASP A 30 4.65 10.30 -1.28
CA ASP A 30 3.25 10.52 -1.65
C ASP A 30 2.65 9.23 -2.19
N ALA A 31 1.35 9.28 -2.46
CA ALA A 31 0.61 8.09 -2.88
C ALA A 31 1.04 7.59 -4.26
N GLU A 32 1.40 8.48 -5.17
CA GLU A 32 1.84 8.06 -6.50
C GLU A 32 3.16 7.31 -6.43
N ALA A 33 4.12 7.82 -5.65
CA ALA A 33 5.39 7.12 -5.44
C ALA A 33 5.14 5.77 -4.75
N ALA A 34 4.19 5.72 -3.81
CA ALA A 34 3.84 4.48 -3.14
C ALA A 34 3.28 3.46 -4.12
N ARG A 35 2.43 3.90 -5.05
CA ARG A 35 1.88 3.01 -6.07
C ARG A 35 2.98 2.40 -6.93
N ILE A 36 3.92 3.23 -7.37
CA ILE A 36 5.03 2.75 -8.20
C ILE A 36 5.86 1.73 -7.45
N LEU A 37 6.20 2.02 -6.20
CA LEU A 37 6.97 1.09 -5.38
C LEU A 37 6.22 -0.21 -5.14
N ALA A 38 4.90 -0.13 -4.92
CA ALA A 38 4.08 -1.31 -4.72
C ALA A 38 4.05 -2.17 -5.98
N GLU A 39 3.88 -1.54 -7.15
CA GLU A 39 3.88 -2.29 -8.41
C GLU A 39 5.22 -2.98 -8.63
N GLU A 40 6.32 -2.31 -8.33
CA GLU A 40 7.64 -2.91 -8.44
C GLU A 40 7.80 -4.09 -7.47
N ALA A 41 7.30 -3.95 -6.25
CA ALA A 41 7.39 -5.01 -5.26
C ALA A 41 6.59 -6.24 -5.70
N PHE A 42 5.39 -6.03 -6.22
CA PHE A 42 4.58 -7.14 -6.73
C PHE A 42 5.25 -7.79 -7.95
N ALA A 43 5.83 -6.99 -8.82
CA ALA A 43 6.56 -7.54 -9.98
C ALA A 43 7.74 -8.40 -9.53
N GLY A 44 8.41 -8.03 -8.44
CA GLY A 44 9.53 -8.79 -7.91
C GLY A 44 9.16 -10.20 -7.47
N VAL A 45 7.91 -10.43 -7.10
CA VAL A 45 7.42 -11.76 -6.76
C VAL A 45 6.49 -12.31 -7.84
N ARG A 46 6.50 -11.68 -9.00
CA ARG A 46 5.70 -12.08 -10.16
C ARG A 46 4.19 -12.08 -9.88
N GLN A 47 3.77 -11.17 -9.02
CA GLN A 47 2.37 -11.03 -8.70
C GLN A 47 1.70 -10.10 -9.71
N PRO A 48 0.67 -10.58 -10.43
CA PRO A 48 -0.09 -9.67 -11.29
C PRO A 48 -0.77 -8.58 -10.50
N VAL A 49 -0.93 -7.43 -11.12
CA VAL A 49 -1.55 -6.27 -10.50
C VAL A 49 -2.72 -5.83 -11.36
N CYS A 50 -3.87 -5.60 -10.75
CA CYS A 50 -4.99 -4.99 -11.43
C CYS A 50 -5.08 -3.54 -10.98
N ARG A 51 -4.52 -2.65 -11.78
CA ARG A 51 -4.39 -1.25 -11.39
C ARG A 51 -5.74 -0.60 -11.08
N ALA A 52 -6.78 -0.99 -11.79
CA ALA A 52 -8.11 -0.44 -11.57
C ALA A 52 -8.69 -0.83 -10.21
N LYS A 53 -8.19 -1.91 -9.62
CA LYS A 53 -8.69 -2.42 -8.34
C LYS A 53 -7.69 -2.27 -7.20
N MET A 54 -6.50 -1.73 -7.47
CA MET A 54 -5.55 -1.45 -6.42
C MET A 54 -6.12 -0.44 -5.44
N ARG A 55 -5.81 -0.64 -4.17
CA ARG A 55 -6.15 0.32 -3.13
C ARG A 55 -4.88 0.66 -2.37
N ILE A 56 -4.75 1.93 -2.02
CA ILE A 56 -3.65 2.41 -1.21
C ILE A 56 -4.23 3.14 -0.01
N ALA A 57 -3.68 2.87 1.15
CA ALA A 57 -4.06 3.56 2.37
C ALA A 57 -2.83 4.19 2.99
N ASP A 58 -2.97 5.43 3.42
CA ASP A 58 -1.92 6.17 4.12
C ASP A 58 -1.95 5.75 5.58
N LEU A 59 -0.86 5.15 6.05
CA LEU A 59 -0.75 4.69 7.43
C LEU A 59 -0.09 5.73 8.34
N GLY A 60 0.36 6.83 7.78
CA GLY A 60 0.92 7.92 8.56
C GLY A 60 2.42 8.06 8.41
N PRO A 61 2.99 9.05 9.08
CA PRO A 61 4.42 9.31 8.98
C PRO A 61 5.24 8.22 9.67
N ILE A 62 6.50 8.10 9.26
CA ILE A 62 7.43 7.16 9.88
C ILE A 62 7.88 7.74 11.21
N ALA A 63 7.34 7.20 12.29
CA ALA A 63 7.65 7.66 13.63
C ALA A 63 7.36 6.53 14.62
N ALA A 64 7.88 6.65 15.82
CA ALA A 64 7.58 5.68 16.86
C ALA A 64 6.10 5.75 17.20
N GLY A 65 5.48 4.59 17.35
CA GLY A 65 4.08 4.52 17.71
C GLY A 65 3.36 3.41 16.95
N VAL A 66 2.05 3.34 17.17
CA VAL A 66 1.22 2.38 16.46
C VAL A 66 0.90 2.96 15.09
N VAL A 67 1.31 2.25 14.04
CA VAL A 67 1.07 2.70 12.66
C VAL A 67 -0.30 2.27 12.17
N ALA A 68 -0.74 1.09 12.57
CA ALA A 68 -2.05 0.59 12.19
C ALA A 68 -2.54 -0.39 13.25
N GLY A 69 -3.84 -0.45 13.42
CA GLY A 69 -4.45 -1.39 14.36
C GLY A 69 -4.63 -0.82 15.75
N PRO A 70 -5.12 -1.65 16.66
CA PRO A 70 -5.36 -3.10 16.53
C PRO A 70 -6.38 -3.42 15.45
N LEU A 71 -6.08 -4.43 14.66
CA LEU A 71 -6.95 -4.87 13.58
C LEU A 71 -7.77 -6.08 14.02
N LYS A 72 -8.99 -6.17 13.51
CA LYS A 72 -9.80 -7.35 13.72
C LYS A 72 -9.36 -8.47 12.80
N ALA A 73 -9.63 -9.70 13.20
CA ALA A 73 -9.36 -10.83 12.32
C ALA A 73 -10.12 -10.64 11.00
N GLY A 74 -9.42 -10.81 9.91
CA GLY A 74 -10.00 -10.63 8.59
C GLY A 74 -9.83 -9.23 7.99
N ASP A 75 -9.44 -8.25 8.78
CA ASP A 75 -9.19 -6.90 8.24
C ASP A 75 -7.89 -6.87 7.45
N SER A 76 -7.85 -6.04 6.44
CA SER A 76 -6.64 -5.83 5.67
C SER A 76 -5.92 -4.57 6.13
N LEU A 77 -4.61 -4.54 5.95
CA LEU A 77 -3.83 -3.35 6.27
C LEU A 77 -4.25 -2.16 5.41
N ALA A 78 -4.69 -2.42 4.19
CA ALA A 78 -5.12 -1.36 3.30
C ALA A 78 -6.41 -0.68 3.78
N SER A 79 -7.20 -1.34 4.63
CA SER A 79 -8.39 -0.74 5.19
C SER A 79 -8.14 -0.08 6.55
N ALA A 80 -6.92 -0.18 7.06
CA ALA A 80 -6.60 0.33 8.39
C ALA A 80 -6.18 1.80 8.38
N GLY A 81 -5.75 2.32 7.24
CA GLY A 81 -5.32 3.71 7.12
C GLY A 81 -6.34 4.54 6.35
N GLU A 82 -5.96 5.75 6.02
CA GLU A 82 -6.82 6.60 5.23
C GLU A 82 -6.76 6.20 3.76
N PRO A 83 -7.91 5.93 3.14
CA PRO A 83 -7.92 5.61 1.72
C PRO A 83 -7.39 6.77 0.90
N VAL A 84 -6.59 6.45 -0.10
CA VAL A 84 -6.06 7.44 -1.02
C VAL A 84 -6.68 7.20 -2.38
N ASP A 85 -7.17 8.27 -2.99
CA ASP A 85 -7.73 8.19 -4.32
C ASP A 85 -6.59 8.00 -5.33
N LEU A 86 -6.52 6.80 -5.88
CA LEU A 86 -5.54 6.49 -6.92
C LEU A 86 -6.09 6.95 -8.25
N ARG A 87 -5.83 8.18 -8.56
CA ARG A 87 -6.07 8.61 -9.91
C ARG A 87 -4.89 8.15 -10.74
N CYS A 88 -4.99 6.95 -11.20
CA CYS A 88 -4.13 6.55 -12.29
C CYS A 88 -4.40 7.57 -13.36
N GLY A 89 -3.44 8.34 -13.71
CA GLY A 89 -3.56 9.37 -14.69
C GLY A 89 -4.30 8.87 -15.90
N PRO A 90 -4.67 9.74 -16.77
CA PRO A 90 -5.56 9.37 -17.87
C PRO A 90 -5.09 8.15 -18.61
#